data_03fb0b53582f173ece8a03c879ecb709
#
_entry.id   03fb0b53582f173ece8a03c879ecb709
#
_cell.length_a   1.000
_cell.length_b   1.000
_cell.length_c   1.000
_cell.angle_alpha   90.00
_cell.angle_beta   90.00
_cell.angle_gamma   90.00
#
_symmetry.space_group_name_H-M   'P 1'
#
loop_
_entity.id
_entity.type
_entity.pdbx_description
1 polymer ?
#
loop_
_entity_poly.entity_id
_entity_poly.type
_entity_poly.pdbx_seq_one_letter_code
_entity_poly.pdbx_strand_id
1 'polypeptide(L)'
;MNCTSKVRQKKSSFWDAVHSIFDWAEELEYIEANKVAKILRRIKATKKIQLAESKREEDLYLTHEQLQEWFLAFQEDLDNDKITLKDYVLFYLTFFLGDRKSETYALQWKHIDFSKSQIQLIQALDRYGQVKSTKGNKKTIFSISNDLLQLLTSWKEQQKYELAKFGIISNPEQFVFTYIDTKGNINKPLHADYLNNKMKSIRKRHKELTHATPHKLRHTGATLAKKAGMSLEAISEALTHSDTVTTKTYVNTSNIVPLSAGQVAYQHLKNK
;
A
#
# COMPACT_ATOMS: atom_id res chain seq x y z
N MET A 1 -11.55 -9.14 25.23
CA MET A 1 -10.75 -10.06 24.36
C MET A 1 -9.61 -9.35 23.64
N ASN A 2 -8.78 -8.52 24.32
CA ASN A 2 -7.73 -7.73 23.66
C ASN A 2 -6.33 -7.89 24.30
N CYS A 3 -6.10 -8.94 25.09
CA CYS A 3 -4.82 -9.13 25.76
C CYS A 3 -3.79 -9.92 24.94
N THR A 4 -4.22 -10.68 23.94
CA THR A 4 -3.33 -11.59 23.19
C THR A 4 -2.49 -10.92 22.09
N SER A 5 -2.95 -9.80 21.50
CA SER A 5 -2.18 -9.09 20.46
C SER A 5 -1.03 -8.25 21.00
N LYS A 6 -1.20 -7.63 22.18
CA LYS A 6 -0.15 -6.84 22.82
C LYS A 6 1.00 -7.71 23.37
N VAL A 7 0.69 -8.93 23.82
CA VAL A 7 1.71 -9.89 24.28
C VAL A 7 2.55 -10.44 23.13
N ARG A 8 2.02 -10.47 21.90
CA ARG A 8 2.72 -10.96 20.71
C ARG A 8 3.79 -9.99 20.18
N GLN A 9 3.47 -8.69 20.13
CA GLN A 9 4.44 -7.66 19.74
C GLN A 9 5.61 -7.56 20.74
N LYS A 10 5.31 -7.70 22.04
CA LYS A 10 6.34 -7.69 23.09
C LYS A 10 7.32 -8.88 23.02
N LYS A 11 6.88 -10.06 22.57
CA LYS A 11 7.79 -11.22 22.48
C LYS A 11 8.77 -11.15 21.32
N SER A 12 8.38 -10.66 20.14
CA SER A 12 9.29 -10.46 19.01
C SER A 12 10.34 -9.42 19.36
N SER A 13 9.94 -8.25 19.87
CA SER A 13 10.87 -7.19 20.26
C SER A 13 11.79 -7.58 21.44
N PHE A 14 11.36 -8.49 22.33
CA PHE A 14 12.19 -8.99 23.42
C PHE A 14 13.33 -9.87 22.88
N TRP A 15 13.04 -10.82 21.99
CA TRP A 15 14.07 -11.68 21.39
C TRP A 15 15.02 -10.91 20.49
N ASP A 16 14.52 -9.91 19.74
CA ASP A 16 15.35 -9.03 18.93
C ASP A 16 16.29 -8.19 19.83
N ALA A 17 15.79 -7.69 20.96
CA ALA A 17 16.61 -6.98 21.95
C ALA A 17 17.66 -7.89 22.59
N VAL A 18 17.28 -9.12 22.97
CA VAL A 18 18.24 -10.11 23.52
C VAL A 18 19.33 -10.42 22.49
N HIS A 19 18.97 -10.65 21.21
CA HIS A 19 19.94 -10.89 20.15
C HIS A 19 20.92 -9.72 20.02
N SER A 20 20.40 -8.49 19.97
CA SER A 20 21.22 -7.28 19.84
C SER A 20 22.17 -7.06 21.03
N ILE A 21 21.73 -7.38 22.26
CA ILE A 21 22.59 -7.29 23.45
C ILE A 21 23.76 -8.26 23.35
N PHE A 22 23.52 -9.51 22.92
CA PHE A 22 24.57 -10.51 22.78
C PHE A 22 25.48 -10.25 21.58
N ASP A 23 24.98 -9.70 20.46
CA ASP A 23 25.79 -9.23 19.33
C ASP A 23 26.73 -8.11 19.80
N TRP A 24 26.20 -7.14 20.56
CA TRP A 24 26.99 -6.05 21.08
C TRP A 24 28.04 -6.51 22.11
N ALA A 25 27.71 -7.51 22.94
CA ALA A 25 28.69 -8.09 23.90
C ALA A 25 29.82 -8.85 23.17
N GLU A 26 29.55 -9.50 22.05
CA GLU A 26 30.56 -10.12 21.19
C GLU A 26 31.41 -9.04 20.49
N GLU A 27 30.80 -7.98 19.96
CA GLU A 27 31.50 -6.86 19.33
C GLU A 27 32.43 -6.10 20.28
N LEU A 28 32.05 -6.01 21.57
CA LEU A 28 32.88 -5.42 22.61
C LEU A 28 33.84 -6.43 23.31
N GLU A 29 33.97 -7.64 22.77
CA GLU A 29 34.86 -8.70 23.31
C GLU A 29 34.55 -9.14 24.76
N TYR A 30 33.33 -8.87 25.27
CA TYR A 30 32.89 -9.38 26.58
C TYR A 30 32.55 -10.86 26.54
N ILE A 31 32.25 -11.40 25.37
CA ILE A 31 32.03 -12.82 25.12
C ILE A 31 32.72 -13.24 23.81
N GLU A 32 33.24 -14.46 23.77
CA GLU A 32 33.94 -14.98 22.60
C GLU A 32 33.02 -15.18 21.35
N ALA A 33 31.75 -15.47 21.57
CA ALA A 33 30.78 -15.68 20.50
C ALA A 33 29.33 -15.58 20.99
N ASN A 34 28.45 -15.04 20.16
CA ASN A 34 27.02 -15.02 20.45
C ASN A 34 26.38 -16.41 20.24
N LYS A 35 26.42 -17.25 21.28
CA LYS A 35 25.77 -18.58 21.29
C LYS A 35 24.25 -18.49 21.25
N VAL A 36 23.67 -17.37 21.68
CA VAL A 36 22.21 -17.14 21.67
C VAL A 36 21.66 -17.06 20.24
N ALA A 37 22.42 -16.51 19.30
CA ALA A 37 22.02 -16.45 17.88
C ALA A 37 21.73 -17.84 17.28
N LYS A 38 22.56 -18.86 17.63
CA LYS A 38 22.34 -20.24 17.17
C LYS A 38 21.10 -20.88 17.82
N ILE A 39 20.85 -20.58 19.09
CA ILE A 39 19.68 -21.10 19.83
C ILE A 39 18.39 -20.46 19.28
N LEU A 40 18.38 -19.13 19.08
CA LEU A 40 17.22 -18.41 18.56
C LEU A 40 16.83 -18.88 17.14
N ARG A 41 17.80 -19.18 16.29
CA ARG A 41 17.55 -19.75 14.94
C ARG A 41 16.91 -21.15 14.99
N ARG A 42 17.14 -21.93 16.06
CA ARG A 42 16.55 -23.26 16.26
C ARG A 42 15.14 -23.21 16.85
N ILE A 43 14.76 -22.08 17.49
CA ILE A 43 13.40 -21.89 18.01
C ILE A 43 12.47 -21.74 16.80
N LYS A 44 11.87 -22.84 16.38
CA LYS A 44 10.86 -22.85 15.32
C LYS A 44 9.73 -21.90 15.75
N ALA A 45 9.38 -20.96 14.84
CA ALA A 45 8.22 -20.08 15.01
C ALA A 45 6.91 -20.90 14.82
N THR A 46 6.72 -21.96 15.62
CA THR A 46 5.61 -22.92 15.48
C THR A 46 4.25 -22.22 15.41
N LYS A 47 4.03 -21.17 16.22
CA LYS A 47 2.81 -20.37 16.14
C LYS A 47 2.69 -19.57 14.85
N LYS A 48 3.80 -19.14 14.24
CA LYS A 48 3.78 -18.43 12.94
C LYS A 48 3.46 -19.40 11.80
N ILE A 49 3.98 -20.61 11.89
CA ILE A 49 3.70 -21.70 10.95
C ILE A 49 2.24 -22.14 11.09
N GLN A 50 1.77 -22.45 12.29
CA GLN A 50 0.38 -22.82 12.55
C GLN A 50 -0.63 -21.73 12.14
N LEU A 51 -0.28 -20.45 12.30
CA LEU A 51 -1.10 -19.33 11.84
C LEU A 51 -1.04 -19.12 10.32
N ALA A 52 0.06 -19.48 9.67
CA ALA A 52 0.14 -19.48 8.21
C ALA A 52 -0.68 -20.63 7.62
N GLU A 53 -0.61 -21.81 8.23
CA GLU A 53 -1.38 -22.99 7.86
C GLU A 53 -2.88 -22.88 8.16
N SER A 54 -3.26 -22.11 9.20
CA SER A 54 -4.68 -21.87 9.55
C SER A 54 -5.34 -20.77 8.72
N LYS A 55 -4.61 -19.98 7.93
CA LYS A 55 -5.19 -18.98 7.03
C LYS A 55 -5.71 -19.68 5.79
N ARG A 56 -7.02 -19.65 5.61
CA ARG A 56 -7.64 -20.06 4.35
C ARG A 56 -7.21 -19.10 3.24
N GLU A 57 -7.11 -19.61 2.04
CA GLU A 57 -6.76 -18.80 0.86
C GLU A 57 -7.73 -17.62 0.69
N GLU A 58 -9.00 -17.86 0.99
CA GLU A 58 -10.10 -16.89 1.03
C GLU A 58 -9.88 -15.69 1.97
N ASP A 59 -9.07 -15.87 3.03
CA ASP A 59 -8.75 -14.79 3.97
C ASP A 59 -7.66 -13.85 3.45
N LEU A 60 -6.91 -14.27 2.43
CA LEU A 60 -5.74 -13.55 1.94
C LEU A 60 -6.08 -12.53 0.85
N TYR A 61 -7.06 -12.80 0.01
CA TYR A 61 -7.48 -11.93 -1.10
C TYR A 61 -9.00 -11.93 -1.26
N LEU A 62 -9.53 -11.00 -2.05
CA LEU A 62 -10.92 -10.95 -2.43
C LEU A 62 -11.14 -11.73 -3.72
N THR A 63 -12.29 -12.39 -3.86
CA THR A 63 -12.71 -12.92 -5.15
C THR A 63 -13.00 -11.77 -6.13
N HIS A 64 -13.24 -12.09 -7.40
CA HIS A 64 -13.63 -11.12 -8.41
C HIS A 64 -14.92 -10.39 -8.01
N GLU A 65 -15.93 -11.15 -7.60
CA GLU A 65 -17.25 -10.64 -7.20
C GLU A 65 -17.13 -9.75 -5.96
N GLN A 66 -16.39 -10.19 -4.94
CA GLN A 66 -16.16 -9.42 -3.72
C GLN A 66 -15.41 -8.11 -3.99
N LEU A 67 -14.46 -8.11 -4.92
CA LEU A 67 -13.77 -6.89 -5.32
C LEU A 67 -14.71 -5.95 -6.08
N GLN A 68 -15.55 -6.47 -6.95
CA GLN A 68 -16.55 -5.70 -7.68
C GLN A 68 -17.56 -5.05 -6.72
N GLU A 69 -18.03 -5.78 -5.70
CA GLU A 69 -18.88 -5.22 -4.63
C GLU A 69 -18.21 -4.02 -3.93
N TRP A 70 -16.91 -4.11 -3.65
CA TRP A 70 -16.17 -2.99 -3.08
C TRP A 70 -16.12 -1.76 -3.99
N PHE A 71 -15.91 -1.94 -5.30
CA PHE A 71 -15.95 -0.83 -6.27
C PHE A 71 -17.34 -0.20 -6.34
N LEU A 72 -18.39 -1.02 -6.37
CA LEU A 72 -19.78 -0.54 -6.39
C LEU A 72 -20.13 0.24 -5.12
N ALA A 73 -19.75 -0.28 -3.94
CA ALA A 73 -20.00 0.39 -2.67
C ALA A 73 -19.26 1.74 -2.56
N PHE A 74 -18.03 1.84 -3.05
CA PHE A 74 -17.31 3.12 -3.12
C PHE A 74 -17.99 4.09 -4.10
N GLN A 75 -18.47 3.61 -5.25
CA GLN A 75 -19.18 4.44 -6.21
C GLN A 75 -20.52 4.93 -5.65
N GLU A 76 -21.31 4.04 -5.06
CA GLU A 76 -22.59 4.39 -4.44
C GLU A 76 -22.43 5.41 -3.31
N ASP A 77 -21.41 5.23 -2.46
CA ASP A 77 -21.11 6.18 -1.39
C ASP A 77 -20.63 7.54 -1.93
N LEU A 78 -19.93 7.56 -3.07
CA LEU A 78 -19.55 8.81 -3.75
C LEU A 78 -20.80 9.52 -4.31
N ASP A 79 -21.66 8.79 -5.02
CA ASP A 79 -22.88 9.34 -5.62
C ASP A 79 -23.88 9.86 -4.58
N ASN A 80 -23.83 9.30 -3.37
CA ASN A 80 -24.66 9.71 -2.23
C ASN A 80 -23.94 10.70 -1.27
N ASP A 81 -22.82 11.31 -1.65
CA ASP A 81 -22.03 12.25 -0.85
C ASP A 81 -21.58 11.71 0.54
N LYS A 82 -21.48 10.39 0.69
CA LYS A 82 -20.98 9.73 1.93
C LYS A 82 -19.46 9.70 2.01
N ILE A 83 -18.80 9.76 0.87
CA ILE A 83 -17.36 9.94 0.72
C ILE A 83 -17.06 11.05 -0.29
N THR A 84 -15.83 11.54 -0.28
CA THR A 84 -15.38 12.54 -1.24
C THR A 84 -14.76 11.90 -2.48
N LEU A 85 -14.69 12.64 -3.59
CA LEU A 85 -13.95 12.20 -4.79
C LEU A 85 -12.50 11.82 -4.43
N LYS A 86 -11.85 12.52 -3.51
CA LYS A 86 -10.53 12.18 -2.98
C LYS A 86 -10.48 10.74 -2.45
N ASP A 87 -11.47 10.34 -1.64
CA ASP A 87 -11.50 9.02 -1.01
C ASP A 87 -11.70 7.92 -2.06
N TYR A 88 -12.54 8.18 -3.06
CA TYR A 88 -12.76 7.28 -4.18
C TYR A 88 -11.49 7.11 -5.02
N VAL A 89 -10.86 8.22 -5.44
CA VAL A 89 -9.62 8.19 -6.23
C VAL A 89 -8.49 7.52 -5.44
N LEU A 90 -8.39 7.76 -4.14
CA LEU A 90 -7.40 7.11 -3.29
C LEU A 90 -7.57 5.58 -3.25
N PHE A 91 -8.80 5.10 -3.07
CA PHE A 91 -9.10 3.67 -3.09
C PHE A 91 -8.75 3.06 -4.44
N TYR A 92 -9.24 3.69 -5.52
CA TYR A 92 -9.04 3.24 -6.88
C TYR A 92 -7.54 3.17 -7.23
N LEU A 93 -6.80 4.24 -6.94
CA LEU A 93 -5.37 4.30 -7.20
C LEU A 93 -4.57 3.28 -6.39
N THR A 94 -4.89 3.11 -5.10
CA THR A 94 -4.23 2.11 -4.24
C THR A 94 -4.42 0.68 -4.78
N PHE A 95 -5.59 0.36 -5.28
CA PHE A 95 -5.85 -0.94 -5.92
C PHE A 95 -5.10 -1.05 -7.25
N PHE A 96 -5.18 -0.03 -8.10
CA PHE A 96 -4.61 -0.03 -9.44
C PHE A 96 -3.08 -0.19 -9.45
N LEU A 97 -2.40 0.59 -8.64
CA LEU A 97 -0.94 0.50 -8.54
C LEU A 97 -0.51 -0.77 -7.81
N GLY A 98 -1.36 -1.31 -6.96
CA GLY A 98 -1.01 -2.45 -6.10
C GLY A 98 0.18 -2.16 -5.20
N ASP A 99 0.49 -0.89 -4.96
CA ASP A 99 1.62 -0.42 -4.17
C ASP A 99 1.36 -0.50 -2.65
N ARG A 100 2.30 -0.02 -1.87
CA ARG A 100 2.06 0.17 -0.44
C ARG A 100 1.33 1.50 -0.23
N LYS A 101 0.26 1.51 0.59
CA LYS A 101 -0.49 2.74 0.90
C LYS A 101 0.40 3.95 1.27
N SER A 102 1.57 3.72 1.88
CA SER A 102 2.53 4.77 2.22
C SER A 102 3.20 5.39 0.98
N GLU A 103 3.29 4.67 -0.11
CA GLU A 103 3.82 5.13 -1.40
C GLU A 103 2.76 5.97 -2.11
N THR A 104 1.50 5.49 -2.18
CA THR A 104 0.36 6.29 -2.68
C THR A 104 0.18 7.58 -1.87
N TYR A 105 0.29 7.53 -0.54
CA TYR A 105 0.13 8.72 0.32
C TYR A 105 1.23 9.76 0.11
N ALA A 106 2.41 9.33 -0.34
CA ALA A 106 3.54 10.20 -0.61
C ALA A 106 3.51 10.83 -2.00
N LEU A 107 2.53 10.48 -2.87
CA LEU A 107 2.45 11.06 -4.21
C LEU A 107 2.26 12.56 -4.16
N GLN A 108 3.03 13.26 -5.00
CA GLN A 108 2.90 14.68 -5.29
C GLN A 108 2.52 14.86 -6.77
N TRP A 109 1.89 15.97 -7.13
CA TRP A 109 1.48 16.18 -8.52
C TRP A 109 2.62 16.14 -9.53
N LYS A 110 3.83 16.52 -9.14
CA LYS A 110 5.03 16.40 -9.97
C LYS A 110 5.41 14.96 -10.34
N HIS A 111 4.89 13.97 -9.61
CA HIS A 111 5.13 12.55 -9.88
C HIS A 111 4.16 11.97 -10.92
N ILE A 112 3.22 12.77 -11.40
CA ILE A 112 2.21 12.37 -12.39
C ILE A 112 2.46 13.14 -13.67
N ASP A 113 2.91 12.42 -14.70
CA ASP A 113 3.05 12.96 -16.05
C ASP A 113 1.76 12.70 -16.83
N PHE A 114 0.89 13.72 -16.88
CA PHE A 114 -0.40 13.63 -17.57
C PHE A 114 -0.24 13.47 -19.08
N SER A 115 0.85 14.01 -19.67
CA SER A 115 1.11 13.93 -21.11
C SER A 115 1.51 12.53 -21.57
N LYS A 116 2.26 11.82 -20.70
CA LYS A 116 2.71 10.44 -20.94
C LYS A 116 1.82 9.39 -20.30
N SER A 117 0.78 9.81 -19.56
CA SER A 117 -0.06 8.91 -18.76
C SER A 117 0.79 8.02 -17.81
N GLN A 118 1.67 8.63 -17.02
CA GLN A 118 2.60 7.92 -16.16
C GLN A 118 2.58 8.43 -14.72
N ILE A 119 2.76 7.51 -13.76
CA ILE A 119 2.96 7.80 -12.33
C ILE A 119 4.30 7.25 -11.89
N GLN A 120 5.06 8.06 -11.15
CA GLN A 120 6.35 7.68 -10.58
C GLN A 120 6.21 7.46 -9.07
N LEU A 121 6.47 6.23 -8.60
CA LEU A 121 6.59 5.90 -7.19
C LEU A 121 8.06 5.94 -6.78
N ILE A 122 8.47 7.02 -6.12
CA ILE A 122 9.87 7.27 -5.75
C ILE A 122 10.06 7.51 -4.26
N GLN A 123 8.97 7.68 -3.52
CA GLN A 123 8.97 8.01 -2.11
C GLN A 123 7.81 7.37 -1.36
N ALA A 124 7.88 7.38 -0.04
CA ALA A 124 6.84 6.87 0.85
C ALA A 124 6.68 7.78 2.07
N LEU A 125 5.50 7.83 2.68
CA LEU A 125 5.33 8.44 4.00
C LEU A 125 5.64 7.44 5.10
N ASP A 126 6.37 7.87 6.11
CA ASP A 126 6.51 7.10 7.33
C ASP A 126 5.28 7.24 8.24
N ARG A 127 5.29 6.57 9.41
CA ARG A 127 4.18 6.64 10.36
C ARG A 127 3.94 8.02 10.97
N TYR A 128 4.91 8.93 10.85
CA TYR A 128 4.83 10.30 11.35
C TYR A 128 4.46 11.30 10.25
N GLY A 129 4.20 10.82 9.02
CA GLY A 129 3.86 11.67 7.87
C GLY A 129 5.08 12.33 7.20
N GLN A 130 6.29 11.84 7.49
CA GLN A 130 7.50 12.37 6.86
C GLN A 130 7.84 11.58 5.59
N VAL A 131 8.32 12.29 4.58
CA VAL A 131 8.74 11.69 3.31
C VAL A 131 10.07 10.98 3.51
N LYS A 132 10.14 9.75 3.03
CA LYS A 132 11.34 8.92 2.95
C LYS A 132 11.41 8.19 1.62
N SER A 133 12.56 7.64 1.28
CA SER A 133 12.71 6.76 0.12
C SER A 133 11.80 5.53 0.24
N THR A 134 11.44 4.95 -0.91
CA THR A 134 10.75 3.64 -0.95
C THR A 134 11.63 2.55 -0.34
N LYS A 135 11.03 1.45 0.08
CA LYS A 135 11.77 0.29 0.58
C LYS A 135 12.73 -0.22 -0.51
N GLY A 136 14.03 -0.19 -0.21
CA GLY A 136 15.09 -0.58 -1.15
C GLY A 136 15.46 0.50 -2.19
N ASN A 137 15.10 1.77 -1.95
CA ASN A 137 15.36 2.92 -2.84
C ASN A 137 14.87 2.72 -4.29
N LYS A 138 13.85 1.86 -4.48
CA LYS A 138 13.35 1.51 -5.79
C LYS A 138 12.49 2.67 -6.34
N LYS A 139 12.76 3.06 -7.57
CA LYS A 139 11.94 4.02 -8.34
C LYS A 139 11.17 3.22 -9.38
N THR A 140 9.86 3.35 -9.41
CA THR A 140 9.01 2.62 -10.34
C THR A 140 8.13 3.60 -11.10
N ILE A 141 8.04 3.44 -12.41
CA ILE A 141 7.17 4.21 -13.28
C ILE A 141 6.05 3.28 -13.76
N PHE A 142 4.81 3.69 -13.54
CA PHE A 142 3.62 2.98 -14.00
C PHE A 142 2.98 3.75 -15.15
N SER A 143 2.62 3.06 -16.22
CA SER A 143 1.64 3.57 -17.18
C SER A 143 0.25 3.43 -16.58
N ILE A 144 -0.60 4.44 -16.76
CA ILE A 144 -1.97 4.46 -16.24
C ILE A 144 -2.99 4.52 -17.37
N SER A 145 -4.15 3.92 -17.12
CA SER A 145 -5.27 3.95 -18.07
C SER A 145 -5.89 5.35 -18.19
N ASN A 146 -6.58 5.59 -19.29
CA ASN A 146 -7.29 6.84 -19.49
C ASN A 146 -8.35 7.10 -18.41
N ASP A 147 -9.04 6.06 -17.94
CA ASP A 147 -10.04 6.18 -16.85
C ASP A 147 -9.40 6.73 -15.59
N LEU A 148 -8.24 6.19 -15.19
CA LEU A 148 -7.52 6.67 -14.01
C LEU A 148 -6.95 8.07 -14.24
N LEU A 149 -6.48 8.37 -15.43
CA LEU A 149 -5.99 9.71 -15.80
C LEU A 149 -7.11 10.76 -15.66
N GLN A 150 -8.31 10.45 -16.13
CA GLN A 150 -9.49 11.32 -16.01
C GLN A 150 -9.87 11.54 -14.53
N LEU A 151 -9.90 10.48 -13.73
CA LEU A 151 -10.18 10.57 -12.29
C LEU A 151 -9.15 11.46 -11.56
N LEU A 152 -7.87 11.30 -11.89
CA LEU A 152 -6.80 12.13 -11.31
C LEU A 152 -6.89 13.58 -11.77
N THR A 153 -7.28 13.82 -13.02
CA THR A 153 -7.51 15.18 -13.54
C THR A 153 -8.65 15.87 -12.80
N SER A 154 -9.80 15.19 -12.70
CA SER A 154 -10.96 15.71 -11.97
C SER A 154 -10.63 16.00 -10.50
N TRP A 155 -9.92 15.08 -9.84
CA TRP A 155 -9.49 15.30 -8.47
C TRP A 155 -8.49 16.46 -8.33
N LYS A 156 -7.56 16.61 -9.27
CA LYS A 156 -6.59 17.72 -9.27
C LYS A 156 -7.27 19.07 -9.30
N GLU A 157 -8.25 19.26 -10.19
CA GLU A 157 -9.01 20.50 -10.29
C GLU A 157 -9.87 20.73 -9.05
N GLN A 158 -10.52 19.68 -8.52
CA GLN A 158 -11.28 19.81 -7.28
C GLN A 158 -10.38 20.17 -6.09
N GLN A 159 -9.25 19.51 -5.92
CA GLN A 159 -8.30 19.81 -4.83
C GLN A 159 -7.80 21.25 -4.93
N LYS A 160 -7.46 21.71 -6.13
CA LYS A 160 -7.04 23.10 -6.38
C LYS A 160 -8.12 24.09 -5.92
N TYR A 161 -9.39 23.83 -6.26
CA TYR A 161 -10.53 24.65 -5.82
C TYR A 161 -10.72 24.59 -4.30
N GLU A 162 -10.67 23.41 -3.69
CA GLU A 162 -10.82 23.23 -2.24
C GLU A 162 -9.72 23.98 -1.46
N LEU A 163 -8.45 23.85 -1.89
CA LEU A 163 -7.31 24.50 -1.24
C LEU A 163 -7.35 26.03 -1.41
N ALA A 164 -7.83 26.53 -2.56
CA ALA A 164 -7.96 27.95 -2.81
C ALA A 164 -8.90 28.64 -1.81
N LYS A 165 -9.94 27.96 -1.31
CA LYS A 165 -10.84 28.47 -0.26
C LYS A 165 -10.12 28.81 1.04
N PHE A 166 -8.96 28.19 1.26
CA PHE A 166 -8.12 28.42 2.43
C PHE A 166 -6.85 29.23 2.11
N GLY A 167 -6.82 29.89 0.93
CA GLY A 167 -5.67 30.69 0.49
C GLY A 167 -4.45 29.88 0.12
N ILE A 168 -4.57 28.57 -0.08
CA ILE A 168 -3.45 27.68 -0.43
C ILE A 168 -3.38 27.56 -1.95
N ILE A 169 -2.25 28.00 -2.51
CA ILE A 169 -1.98 27.88 -3.95
C ILE A 169 -1.38 26.52 -4.23
N SER A 170 -2.06 25.75 -5.09
CA SER A 170 -1.56 24.44 -5.53
C SER A 170 -0.30 24.62 -6.37
N ASN A 171 0.68 23.73 -6.14
CA ASN A 171 1.95 23.71 -6.85
C ASN A 171 2.36 22.24 -7.15
N PRO A 172 3.38 21.99 -7.96
CA PRO A 172 3.81 20.62 -8.29
C PRO A 172 4.23 19.77 -7.08
N GLU A 173 4.70 20.39 -5.99
CA GLU A 173 5.10 19.71 -4.74
C GLU A 173 3.91 19.34 -3.87
N GLN A 174 2.70 19.83 -4.19
CA GLN A 174 1.48 19.52 -3.46
C GLN A 174 1.24 18.00 -3.45
N PHE A 175 0.99 17.44 -2.26
CA PHE A 175 0.56 16.05 -2.15
C PHE A 175 -0.78 15.85 -2.87
N VAL A 176 -0.88 14.74 -3.61
CA VAL A 176 -2.12 14.35 -4.28
C VAL A 176 -3.25 14.12 -3.27
N PHE A 177 -2.92 13.54 -2.12
CA PHE A 177 -3.89 13.23 -1.07
C PHE A 177 -3.52 13.91 0.24
N THR A 178 -4.40 14.80 0.69
CA THR A 178 -4.28 15.50 1.96
C THR A 178 -5.61 15.52 2.70
N TYR A 179 -5.59 15.90 3.97
CA TYR A 179 -6.81 16.00 4.79
C TYR A 179 -6.70 17.15 5.80
N ILE A 180 -7.83 17.47 6.40
CA ILE A 180 -7.89 18.34 7.58
C ILE A 180 -7.80 17.43 8.81
N ASP A 181 -6.82 17.66 9.67
CA ASP A 181 -6.65 16.87 10.89
C ASP A 181 -7.67 17.24 11.99
N THR A 182 -7.67 16.47 13.07
CA THR A 182 -8.57 16.69 14.21
C THR A 182 -8.34 18.01 14.96
N LYS A 183 -7.20 18.67 14.71
CA LYS A 183 -6.85 19.98 15.26
C LYS A 183 -7.23 21.13 14.33
N GLY A 184 -7.84 20.83 13.18
CA GLY A 184 -8.21 21.82 12.16
C GLY A 184 -7.05 22.23 11.24
N ASN A 185 -5.89 21.58 11.31
CA ASN A 185 -4.80 21.86 10.39
C ASN A 185 -5.14 21.33 8.99
N ILE A 186 -5.10 22.24 8.02
CA ILE A 186 -5.46 21.99 6.64
C ILE A 186 -4.26 21.45 5.86
N ASN A 187 -4.54 20.72 4.76
CA ASN A 187 -3.53 20.25 3.81
C ASN A 187 -2.45 19.36 4.42
N LYS A 188 -2.80 18.54 5.42
CA LYS A 188 -1.88 17.60 6.04
C LYS A 188 -1.74 16.32 5.21
N PRO A 189 -0.54 15.72 5.14
CA PRO A 189 -0.36 14.39 4.58
C PRO A 189 -1.25 13.36 5.29
N LEU A 190 -1.77 12.37 4.54
CA LEU A 190 -2.66 11.35 5.12
C LEU A 190 -1.96 10.59 6.26
N HIS A 191 -2.67 10.40 7.36
CA HIS A 191 -2.19 9.54 8.45
C HIS A 191 -2.24 8.06 8.04
N ALA A 192 -1.40 7.23 8.67
CA ALA A 192 -1.18 5.84 8.27
C ALA A 192 -2.45 4.98 8.14
N ASP A 193 -3.49 5.27 8.91
CA ASP A 193 -4.74 4.49 8.93
C ASP A 193 -5.88 5.12 8.14
N TYR A 194 -5.62 6.18 7.37
CA TYR A 194 -6.67 6.93 6.67
C TYR A 194 -7.57 6.03 5.81
N LEU A 195 -7.01 5.33 4.82
CA LEU A 195 -7.78 4.45 3.93
C LEU A 195 -8.38 3.26 4.69
N ASN A 196 -7.68 2.71 5.69
CA ASN A 196 -8.23 1.66 6.54
C ASN A 196 -9.53 2.12 7.24
N ASN A 197 -9.54 3.36 7.74
CA ASN A 197 -10.71 3.92 8.42
C ASN A 197 -11.85 4.20 7.44
N LYS A 198 -11.54 4.67 6.22
CA LYS A 198 -12.54 4.86 5.16
C LYS A 198 -13.18 3.52 4.75
N MET A 199 -12.37 2.49 4.50
CA MET A 199 -12.88 1.15 4.19
C MET A 199 -13.73 0.57 5.32
N LYS A 200 -13.33 0.76 6.58
CA LYS A 200 -14.16 0.37 7.74
C LYS A 200 -15.50 1.10 7.77
N SER A 201 -15.50 2.40 7.45
CA SER A 201 -16.72 3.22 7.42
C SER A 201 -17.67 2.76 6.31
N ILE A 202 -17.17 2.48 5.12
CA ILE A 202 -17.95 1.94 4.00
C ILE A 202 -18.55 0.58 4.40
N ARG A 203 -17.74 -0.34 4.92
CA ARG A 203 -18.22 -1.66 5.37
C ARG A 203 -19.28 -1.58 6.47
N LYS A 204 -19.34 -0.54 7.26
CA LYS A 204 -20.43 -0.32 8.23
C LYS A 204 -21.76 0.01 7.55
N ARG A 205 -21.73 0.68 6.40
CA ARG A 205 -22.92 1.01 5.61
C ARG A 205 -23.34 -0.17 4.72
N HIS A 206 -22.37 -0.83 4.12
CA HIS A 206 -22.53 -1.99 3.24
C HIS A 206 -22.10 -3.26 3.98
N LYS A 207 -23.02 -3.84 4.76
CA LYS A 207 -22.72 -4.96 5.70
C LYS A 207 -22.38 -6.28 5.00
N GLU A 208 -22.79 -6.43 3.75
CA GLU A 208 -22.53 -7.55 2.86
C GLU A 208 -21.07 -7.66 2.46
N LEU A 209 -20.33 -6.55 2.50
CA LEU A 209 -18.94 -6.51 2.06
C LEU A 209 -18.02 -7.41 2.89
N THR A 210 -17.31 -8.27 2.22
CA THR A 210 -16.22 -9.04 2.81
C THR A 210 -15.14 -8.11 3.37
N HIS A 211 -14.59 -8.45 4.53
CA HIS A 211 -13.54 -7.64 5.16
C HIS A 211 -12.33 -7.48 4.25
N ALA A 212 -11.98 -6.23 3.96
CA ALA A 212 -10.78 -5.87 3.20
C ALA A 212 -9.95 -4.79 3.91
N THR A 213 -8.68 -4.76 3.56
CA THR A 213 -7.70 -3.75 3.96
C THR A 213 -6.88 -3.36 2.74
N PRO A 214 -6.19 -2.21 2.71
CA PRO A 214 -5.29 -1.87 1.60
C PRO A 214 -4.27 -2.97 1.27
N HIS A 215 -3.79 -3.67 2.30
CA HIS A 215 -2.88 -4.81 2.09
C HIS A 215 -3.57 -6.00 1.42
N LYS A 216 -4.83 -6.30 1.81
CA LYS A 216 -5.63 -7.35 1.16
C LYS A 216 -5.94 -6.96 -0.30
N LEU A 217 -6.21 -5.68 -0.59
CA LEU A 217 -6.39 -5.20 -1.98
C LEU A 217 -5.15 -5.46 -2.84
N ARG A 218 -3.94 -5.18 -2.31
CA ARG A 218 -2.68 -5.48 -3.00
C ARG A 218 -2.53 -6.98 -3.29
N HIS A 219 -2.82 -7.85 -2.31
CA HIS A 219 -2.84 -9.30 -2.51
C HIS A 219 -3.88 -9.72 -3.54
N THR A 220 -5.06 -9.10 -3.51
CA THR A 220 -6.13 -9.34 -4.49
C THR A 220 -5.66 -9.01 -5.90
N GLY A 221 -5.12 -7.81 -6.13
CA GLY A 221 -4.60 -7.39 -7.42
C GLY A 221 -3.56 -8.38 -7.97
N ALA A 222 -2.58 -8.78 -7.13
CA ALA A 222 -1.56 -9.75 -7.50
C ALA A 222 -2.14 -11.13 -7.85
N THR A 223 -3.08 -11.62 -7.04
CA THR A 223 -3.70 -12.94 -7.23
C THR A 223 -4.55 -12.98 -8.49
N LEU A 224 -5.37 -11.95 -8.71
CA LEU A 224 -6.22 -11.87 -9.90
C LEU A 224 -5.39 -11.68 -11.18
N ALA A 225 -4.32 -10.87 -11.13
CA ALA A 225 -3.37 -10.71 -12.23
C ALA A 225 -2.70 -12.05 -12.60
N LYS A 226 -2.31 -12.86 -11.59
CA LYS A 226 -1.79 -14.21 -11.81
C LYS A 226 -2.83 -15.13 -12.46
N LYS A 227 -4.09 -15.08 -11.98
CA LYS A 227 -5.20 -15.86 -12.58
C LYS A 227 -5.49 -15.42 -14.02
N ALA A 228 -5.26 -14.14 -14.35
CA ALA A 228 -5.38 -13.60 -15.70
C ALA A 228 -4.15 -13.90 -16.59
N GLY A 229 -3.17 -14.70 -16.12
CA GLY A 229 -2.04 -15.18 -16.91
C GLY A 229 -0.76 -14.35 -16.81
N MET A 230 -0.72 -13.32 -15.92
CA MET A 230 0.51 -12.55 -15.71
C MET A 230 1.59 -13.41 -15.05
N SER A 231 2.85 -13.32 -15.53
CA SER A 231 3.96 -14.07 -14.95
C SER A 231 4.28 -13.61 -13.52
N LEU A 232 4.87 -14.50 -12.69
CA LEU A 232 5.26 -14.15 -11.33
C LEU A 232 6.32 -13.06 -11.28
N GLU A 233 7.22 -13.04 -12.28
CA GLU A 233 8.25 -12.03 -12.44
C GLU A 233 7.63 -10.67 -12.72
N ALA A 234 6.69 -10.59 -13.67
CA ALA A 234 5.98 -9.37 -14.00
C ALA A 234 5.13 -8.85 -12.81
N ILE A 235 4.48 -9.75 -12.05
CA ILE A 235 3.78 -9.39 -10.82
C ILE A 235 4.75 -8.88 -9.75
N SER A 236 5.90 -9.50 -9.58
CA SER A 236 6.93 -9.07 -8.63
C SER A 236 7.47 -7.67 -8.96
N GLU A 237 7.69 -7.40 -10.24
CA GLU A 237 8.09 -6.08 -10.73
C GLU A 237 6.99 -5.04 -10.49
N ALA A 238 5.74 -5.36 -10.86
CA ALA A 238 4.58 -4.50 -10.64
C ALA A 238 4.35 -4.18 -9.16
N LEU A 239 4.60 -5.14 -8.27
CA LEU A 239 4.49 -4.94 -6.83
C LEU A 239 5.72 -4.26 -6.20
N THR A 240 6.73 -3.93 -6.99
CA THR A 240 7.98 -3.32 -6.48
C THR A 240 8.66 -4.14 -5.38
N HIS A 241 8.57 -5.50 -5.45
CA HIS A 241 9.24 -6.35 -4.49
C HIS A 241 10.77 -6.30 -4.68
N SER A 242 11.50 -6.18 -3.57
CA SER A 242 12.97 -6.12 -3.55
C SER A 242 13.66 -7.49 -3.59
N ASP A 243 12.91 -8.59 -3.57
CA ASP A 243 13.44 -9.93 -3.27
C ASP A 243 13.41 -10.90 -4.46
N THR A 244 13.80 -10.48 -5.64
CA THR A 244 14.19 -11.42 -6.67
C THR A 244 15.65 -11.22 -7.04
N VAL A 245 16.46 -12.25 -6.83
CA VAL A 245 17.90 -12.35 -7.18
C VAL A 245 18.14 -12.05 -8.67
N THR A 246 17.07 -12.06 -9.48
CA THR A 246 17.05 -11.79 -10.91
C THR A 246 17.17 -10.29 -11.27
N THR A 247 16.95 -9.37 -10.34
CA THR A 247 16.97 -7.93 -10.64
C THR A 247 18.36 -7.36 -10.86
N LYS A 248 19.42 -8.13 -10.63
CA LYS A 248 20.80 -7.69 -10.82
C LYS A 248 21.19 -7.41 -12.28
N THR A 249 20.40 -7.87 -13.24
CA THR A 249 20.71 -7.71 -14.68
C THR A 249 20.04 -6.50 -15.33
N TYR A 250 19.10 -5.83 -14.64
CA TYR A 250 18.32 -4.72 -15.20
C TYR A 250 18.63 -3.34 -14.57
N VAL A 251 19.76 -3.21 -13.90
CA VAL A 251 20.13 -2.02 -13.10
C VAL A 251 20.32 -0.72 -13.90
N ASN A 252 20.28 -0.76 -15.23
CA ASN A 252 20.54 0.43 -16.07
C ASN A 252 19.37 0.90 -16.94
N THR A 253 18.18 0.32 -16.82
CA THR A 253 17.00 0.83 -17.53
C THR A 253 15.95 1.29 -16.53
N SER A 254 15.35 2.46 -16.77
CA SER A 254 14.20 2.94 -16.01
C SER A 254 13.14 1.83 -15.97
N ASN A 255 12.76 1.35 -14.78
CA ASN A 255 11.72 0.33 -14.58
C ASN A 255 10.36 0.92 -14.98
N ILE A 256 10.01 0.84 -16.25
CA ILE A 256 8.67 1.15 -16.74
C ILE A 256 7.86 -0.12 -16.63
N VAL A 257 6.84 -0.11 -15.77
CA VAL A 257 5.87 -1.20 -15.67
C VAL A 257 4.68 -0.84 -16.58
N PRO A 258 4.51 -1.54 -17.71
CA PRO A 258 3.48 -1.18 -18.69
C PRO A 258 2.07 -1.29 -18.13
N LEU A 259 1.83 -2.22 -17.19
CA LEU A 259 0.57 -2.40 -16.49
C LEU A 259 0.83 -2.76 -15.03
N SER A 260 0.13 -2.11 -14.09
CA SER A 260 0.15 -2.56 -12.69
C SER A 260 -0.67 -3.85 -12.53
N ALA A 261 -0.38 -4.63 -11.47
CA ALA A 261 -1.18 -5.81 -11.15
C ALA A 261 -2.67 -5.46 -10.93
N GLY A 262 -2.94 -4.30 -10.37
CA GLY A 262 -4.30 -3.77 -10.22
C GLY A 262 -4.96 -3.43 -11.54
N GLN A 263 -4.22 -2.87 -12.51
CA GLN A 263 -4.76 -2.61 -13.85
C GLN A 263 -5.16 -3.89 -14.57
N VAL A 264 -4.30 -4.92 -14.54
CA VAL A 264 -4.60 -6.21 -15.16
C VAL A 264 -5.83 -6.84 -14.52
N ALA A 265 -5.89 -6.85 -13.18
CA ALA A 265 -7.04 -7.37 -12.45
C ALA A 265 -8.32 -6.58 -12.78
N TYR A 266 -8.27 -5.26 -12.85
CA TYR A 266 -9.41 -4.41 -13.19
C TYR A 266 -9.86 -4.58 -14.63
N GLN A 267 -8.94 -4.72 -15.60
CA GLN A 267 -9.30 -5.04 -16.97
C GLN A 267 -10.03 -6.38 -17.07
N HIS A 268 -9.59 -7.37 -16.29
CA HIS A 268 -10.28 -8.66 -16.21
C HIS A 268 -11.68 -8.55 -15.60
N LEU A 269 -11.89 -7.61 -14.66
CA LEU A 269 -13.20 -7.28 -14.12
C LEU A 269 -14.15 -6.70 -15.19
N LYS A 270 -13.65 -5.83 -16.06
CA LYS A 270 -14.47 -5.19 -17.11
C LYS A 270 -14.84 -6.12 -18.28
N ASN A 271 -14.05 -7.18 -18.51
CA ASN A 271 -14.20 -8.09 -19.66
C ASN A 271 -15.08 -9.32 -19.33
N LYS A 272 -15.67 -9.40 -18.16
CA LYS A 272 -16.69 -10.37 -17.74
C LYS A 272 -18.03 -9.69 -17.51
#